data_cd25f72096fb9f5f59bed48937cb212b
#
_entry.id   cd25f72096fb9f5f59bed48937cb212b
#
_cell.length_a   1.000
_cell.length_b   1.000
_cell.length_c   1.000
_cell.angle_alpha   90.00
_cell.angle_beta   90.00
_cell.angle_gamma   90.00
#
_symmetry.space_group_name_H-M   'P 1'
#
loop_
_entity.id
_entity.type
_entity.pdbx_description
1 polymer ?
#
loop_
_entity_poly.entity_id
_entity_poly.type
_entity_poly.pdbx_seq_one_letter_code
_entity_poly.pdbx_strand_id
1 'polypeptide(L)'
;MPTLTWIGKEKVINHHRDVPFHTLERRYGFSAEEGESALPAGSGNKIIHGDNLLALKSLLPEYEGKIKCIYIDPPYNTGNENWVYNDNVNDPRIRKWLGDVVGKEGDDLSRHDKWLCMMYP
;
A
#
# COMPACT_ATOMS: atom_id res chain seq x y z
N MET A 1 -10.70 -26.33 3.00
CA MET A 1 -9.73 -25.38 3.57
C MET A 1 -10.46 -24.32 4.38
N PRO A 2 -9.94 -23.87 5.52
CA PRO A 2 -10.54 -22.76 6.24
C PRO A 2 -10.51 -21.48 5.37
N THR A 3 -11.62 -20.74 5.38
CA THR A 3 -11.75 -19.48 4.60
C THR A 3 -12.00 -18.34 5.56
N LEU A 4 -11.18 -17.29 5.49
CA LEU A 4 -11.40 -16.04 6.20
C LEU A 4 -12.41 -15.20 5.44
N THR A 5 -13.49 -14.78 6.13
CA THR A 5 -14.53 -13.93 5.57
C THR A 5 -14.71 -12.69 6.42
N TRP A 6 -14.90 -11.53 5.78
CA TRP A 6 -15.16 -10.24 6.43
C TRP A 6 -16.07 -9.39 5.55
N ILE A 7 -16.67 -8.36 6.13
CA ILE A 7 -17.53 -7.43 5.39
C ILE A 7 -16.67 -6.63 4.39
N GLY A 8 -17.10 -6.55 3.13
CA GLY A 8 -16.39 -5.85 2.06
C GLY A 8 -15.37 -6.70 1.30
N LYS A 9 -15.16 -7.98 1.66
CA LYS A 9 -14.20 -8.86 0.98
C LYS A 9 -14.43 -8.94 -0.53
N GLU A 10 -15.65 -9.12 -0.96
CA GLU A 10 -16.03 -9.25 -2.38
C GLU A 10 -15.72 -8.00 -3.20
N LYS A 11 -15.64 -6.82 -2.56
CA LYS A 11 -15.29 -5.56 -3.20
C LYS A 11 -13.79 -5.42 -3.42
N VAL A 12 -12.98 -5.97 -2.53
CA VAL A 12 -11.52 -5.80 -2.56
C VAL A 12 -10.78 -6.99 -3.19
N ILE A 13 -11.40 -8.17 -3.24
CA ILE A 13 -10.74 -9.41 -3.72
C ILE A 13 -10.15 -9.31 -5.14
N ASN A 14 -10.72 -8.48 -5.99
CA ASN A 14 -10.26 -8.24 -7.35
C ASN A 14 -9.74 -6.82 -7.59
N HIS A 15 -9.70 -6.00 -6.54
CA HIS A 15 -9.33 -4.58 -6.66
C HIS A 15 -7.96 -4.37 -7.33
N HIS A 16 -6.99 -5.26 -7.08
CA HIS A 16 -5.68 -5.23 -7.72
C HIS A 16 -5.75 -5.25 -9.27
N ARG A 17 -6.84 -5.74 -9.86
CA ARG A 17 -7.05 -5.76 -11.33
C ARG A 17 -7.42 -4.38 -11.87
N ASP A 18 -8.11 -3.58 -11.05
CA ASP A 18 -8.58 -2.25 -11.42
C ASP A 18 -7.50 -1.18 -11.20
N VAL A 19 -6.44 -1.52 -10.47
CA VAL A 19 -5.28 -0.63 -10.25
C VAL A 19 -4.49 -0.50 -11.56
N PRO A 20 -4.34 0.71 -12.12
CA PRO A 20 -3.62 0.91 -13.37
C PRO A 20 -2.10 0.75 -13.20
N PHE A 21 -1.43 0.38 -14.28
CA PHE A 21 0.03 0.46 -14.36
C PHE A 21 0.46 1.91 -14.59
N HIS A 22 1.41 2.37 -13.79
CA HIS A 22 2.03 3.67 -13.94
C HIS A 22 3.52 3.53 -14.26
N THR A 23 4.10 4.52 -14.89
CA THR A 23 5.54 4.60 -15.09
C THR A 23 6.19 5.19 -13.86
N LEU A 24 7.21 4.51 -13.32
CA LEU A 24 8.03 5.05 -12.25
C LEU A 24 9.01 6.06 -12.86
N GLU A 25 8.91 7.32 -12.46
CA GLU A 25 9.80 8.39 -12.89
C GLU A 25 10.94 8.55 -11.90
N ARG A 26 12.17 8.35 -12.38
CA ARG A 26 13.33 8.59 -11.53
C ARG A 26 13.56 10.08 -11.35
N ARG A 27 13.72 10.51 -10.11
CA ARG A 27 13.99 11.89 -9.75
C ARG A 27 15.48 12.13 -9.58
N TYR A 28 16.15 11.32 -8.77
CA TYR A 28 17.59 11.42 -8.51
C TYR A 28 18.14 10.08 -8.00
N GLY A 29 19.46 9.96 -7.97
CA GLY A 29 20.20 8.95 -7.21
C GLY A 29 20.86 9.58 -6.01
N PHE A 30 21.18 8.78 -5.02
CA PHE A 30 21.95 9.18 -3.85
C PHE A 30 23.03 8.15 -3.53
N SER A 31 24.26 8.58 -3.35
CA SER A 31 25.34 7.77 -2.80
C SER A 31 25.97 8.47 -1.59
N ALA A 32 26.60 7.69 -0.72
CA ALA A 32 27.29 8.25 0.45
C ALA A 32 28.50 9.12 0.06
N GLU A 33 29.07 8.87 -1.11
CA GLU A 33 30.29 9.55 -1.59
C GLU A 33 29.97 10.85 -2.33
N GLU A 34 28.97 10.82 -3.21
CA GLU A 34 28.66 11.93 -4.12
C GLU A 34 27.41 12.73 -3.69
N GLY A 35 26.64 12.20 -2.74
CA GLY A 35 25.35 12.79 -2.37
C GLY A 35 24.28 12.59 -3.45
N GLU A 36 23.43 13.60 -3.66
CA GLU A 36 22.36 13.59 -4.66
C GLU A 36 22.90 13.82 -6.06
N SER A 37 22.49 12.99 -7.01
CA SER A 37 22.93 13.05 -8.41
C SER A 37 21.77 12.73 -9.35
N ALA A 38 21.78 13.31 -10.55
CA ALA A 38 20.87 12.94 -11.64
C ALA A 38 21.15 11.51 -12.19
N LEU A 39 22.33 10.94 -11.89
CA LEU A 39 22.71 9.60 -12.31
C LEU A 39 22.25 8.53 -11.31
N PRO A 40 22.10 7.26 -11.75
CA PRO A 40 21.84 6.15 -10.84
C PRO A 40 22.99 5.95 -9.85
N ALA A 41 22.67 5.69 -8.60
CA ALA A 41 23.67 5.39 -7.55
C ALA A 41 24.37 4.02 -7.70
N GLY A 42 24.04 3.23 -8.71
CA GLY A 42 24.67 1.92 -8.97
C GLY A 42 24.27 0.77 -8.02
N SER A 43 23.65 1.06 -6.88
CA SER A 43 23.29 0.06 -5.86
C SER A 43 22.10 -0.83 -6.25
N GLY A 44 21.28 -0.41 -7.21
CA GLY A 44 20.00 -1.07 -7.54
C GLY A 44 18.88 -0.87 -6.53
N ASN A 45 19.15 -0.29 -5.36
CA ASN A 45 18.14 0.03 -4.36
C ASN A 45 17.22 1.15 -4.86
N LYS A 46 15.92 1.08 -4.49
CA LYS A 46 14.91 2.06 -4.92
C LYS A 46 14.11 2.53 -3.71
N ILE A 47 13.91 3.83 -3.61
CA ILE A 47 12.91 4.45 -2.73
C ILE A 47 11.83 5.00 -3.65
N ILE A 48 10.61 4.52 -3.48
CA ILE A 48 9.48 4.89 -4.32
C ILE A 48 8.51 5.70 -3.47
N HIS A 49 8.22 6.92 -3.92
CA HIS A 49 7.30 7.82 -3.25
C HIS A 49 6.00 7.92 -4.07
N GLY A 50 4.86 7.62 -3.44
CA GLY A 50 3.54 7.67 -4.08
C GLY A 50 2.52 6.79 -3.38
N ASP A 51 1.41 6.55 -4.07
CA ASP A 51 0.42 5.58 -3.63
C ASP A 51 1.00 4.16 -3.70
N ASN A 52 0.83 3.39 -2.64
CA ASN A 52 1.45 2.07 -2.51
C ASN A 52 0.89 1.05 -3.52
N LEU A 53 -0.43 1.06 -3.79
CA LEU A 53 -1.03 0.14 -4.76
C LEU A 53 -0.57 0.44 -6.18
N LEU A 54 -0.50 1.72 -6.54
CA LEU A 54 0.04 2.16 -7.84
C LEU A 54 1.52 1.78 -7.98
N ALA A 55 2.30 1.99 -6.93
CA ALA A 55 3.73 1.65 -6.92
C ALA A 55 3.94 0.14 -7.05
N LEU A 56 3.24 -0.67 -6.26
CA LEU A 56 3.31 -2.14 -6.32
C LEU A 56 2.88 -2.66 -7.69
N LYS A 57 1.79 -2.16 -8.23
CA LYS A 57 1.33 -2.53 -9.57
C LYS A 57 2.37 -2.23 -10.64
N SER A 58 3.02 -1.08 -10.54
CA SER A 58 4.05 -0.63 -11.49
C SER A 58 5.35 -1.43 -11.39
N LEU A 59 5.61 -2.07 -10.24
CA LEU A 59 6.77 -2.95 -10.04
C LEU A 59 6.56 -4.38 -10.57
N LEU A 60 5.32 -4.84 -10.74
CA LEU A 60 5.03 -6.21 -11.15
C LEU A 60 5.82 -6.66 -12.38
N PRO A 61 5.91 -5.90 -13.49
CA PRO A 61 6.60 -6.36 -14.69
C PRO A 61 8.09 -6.68 -14.47
N GLU A 62 8.72 -6.00 -13.49
CA GLU A 62 10.14 -6.17 -13.19
C GLU A 62 10.38 -7.20 -12.08
N TYR A 63 9.49 -7.26 -11.06
CA TYR A 63 9.75 -7.95 -9.79
C TYR A 63 8.83 -9.14 -9.50
N GLU A 64 7.83 -9.43 -10.32
CA GLU A 64 6.95 -10.58 -10.09
C GLU A 64 7.75 -11.88 -9.94
N GLY A 65 7.51 -12.61 -8.86
CA GLY A 65 8.19 -13.86 -8.54
C GLY A 65 9.65 -13.73 -8.10
N LYS A 66 10.20 -12.51 -7.99
CA LYS A 66 11.62 -12.28 -7.63
C LYS A 66 11.83 -11.85 -6.18
N ILE A 67 10.76 -11.46 -5.49
CA ILE A 67 10.86 -10.98 -4.10
C ILE A 67 11.05 -12.17 -3.16
N LYS A 68 12.09 -12.13 -2.34
CA LYS A 68 12.43 -13.17 -1.37
C LYS A 68 12.03 -12.85 0.06
N CYS A 69 11.91 -11.56 0.37
CA CYS A 69 11.54 -11.10 1.71
C CYS A 69 10.71 -9.82 1.58
N ILE A 70 9.63 -9.74 2.36
CA ILE A 70 8.79 -8.56 2.49
C ILE A 70 8.79 -8.17 3.97
N TYR A 71 9.26 -6.96 4.25
CA TYR A 71 9.15 -6.33 5.57
C TYR A 71 8.15 -5.19 5.49
N ILE A 72 7.12 -5.23 6.31
CA ILE A 72 6.07 -4.21 6.35
C ILE A 72 5.75 -3.82 7.79
N ASP A 73 5.40 -2.58 7.99
CA ASP A 73 4.88 -2.02 9.24
C ASP A 73 3.59 -1.24 8.94
N PRO A 74 2.47 -1.95 8.74
CA PRO A 74 1.19 -1.33 8.40
C PRO A 74 0.54 -0.72 9.64
N PRO A 75 -0.42 0.21 9.48
CA PRO A 75 -1.23 0.67 10.58
C PRO A 75 -2.04 -0.50 11.15
N TYR A 76 -1.79 -0.86 12.41
CA TYR A 76 -2.43 -2.01 13.07
C TYR A 76 -3.83 -1.71 13.62
N ASN A 77 -4.27 -0.47 13.54
CA ASN A 77 -5.60 -0.03 13.98
C ASN A 77 -5.88 -0.32 15.47
N THR A 78 -4.88 -0.16 16.31
CA THR A 78 -4.96 -0.40 17.75
C THR A 78 -5.79 0.65 18.52
N GLY A 79 -6.10 1.78 17.85
CA GLY A 79 -6.85 2.89 18.42
C GLY A 79 -6.00 3.88 19.24
N ASN A 80 -4.68 3.72 19.26
CA ASN A 80 -3.76 4.68 19.86
C ASN A 80 -3.49 5.84 18.89
N GLU A 81 -4.15 6.97 19.11
CA GLU A 81 -4.01 8.16 18.27
C GLU A 81 -2.76 9.01 18.60
N ASN A 82 -2.03 8.68 19.69
CA ASN A 82 -0.95 9.51 20.24
C ASN A 82 0.47 9.11 19.81
N TRP A 83 0.63 8.23 18.86
CA TRP A 83 1.93 7.84 18.33
C TRP A 83 2.35 8.72 17.16
N VAL A 84 3.67 8.89 16.97
CA VAL A 84 4.29 9.60 15.84
C VAL A 84 3.84 9.03 14.49
N TYR A 85 3.42 7.77 14.47
CA TYR A 85 2.74 7.11 13.35
C TYR A 85 1.25 7.00 13.68
N ASN A 86 0.42 7.60 12.84
CA ASN A 86 -1.03 7.45 12.96
C ASN A 86 -1.41 6.00 12.63
N ASP A 87 -1.54 5.19 13.67
CA ASP A 87 -1.93 3.76 13.60
C ASP A 87 -3.43 3.58 13.32
N ASN A 88 -4.12 4.67 13.00
CA ASN A 88 -5.56 4.69 12.84
C ASN A 88 -5.94 4.61 11.36
N VAL A 89 -6.62 3.53 10.96
CA VAL A 89 -7.26 3.41 9.62
C VAL A 89 -8.39 4.42 9.40
N ASN A 90 -8.60 5.36 10.31
CA ASN A 90 -9.48 6.50 10.15
C ASN A 90 -8.80 7.72 9.48
N ASP A 91 -7.58 7.60 8.96
CA ASP A 91 -6.99 8.63 8.11
C ASP A 91 -7.98 9.01 7.01
N PRO A 92 -8.20 10.32 6.74
CA PRO A 92 -9.17 10.76 5.75
C PRO A 92 -8.98 10.16 4.36
N ARG A 93 -7.74 9.86 3.96
CA ARG A 93 -7.43 9.23 2.67
C ARG A 93 -7.85 7.77 2.64
N ILE A 94 -7.61 7.02 3.72
CA ILE A 94 -8.06 5.62 3.86
C ILE A 94 -9.59 5.56 3.93
N ARG A 95 -10.22 6.45 4.68
CA ARG A 95 -11.69 6.55 4.73
C ARG A 95 -12.29 6.84 3.36
N LYS A 96 -11.71 7.79 2.63
CA LYS A 96 -12.13 8.08 1.26
C LYS A 96 -11.98 6.87 0.37
N TRP A 97 -10.82 6.21 0.39
CA TRP A 97 -10.58 5.01 -0.40
C TRP A 97 -11.55 3.87 -0.06
N LEU A 98 -11.80 3.61 1.22
CA LEU A 98 -12.79 2.61 1.66
C LEU A 98 -14.19 2.97 1.14
N GLY A 99 -14.59 4.23 1.21
CA GLY A 99 -15.87 4.71 0.67
C GLY A 99 -15.97 4.52 -0.85
N ASP A 100 -14.89 4.79 -1.58
CA ASP A 100 -14.84 4.66 -3.04
C ASP A 100 -14.87 3.18 -3.47
N VAL A 101 -14.18 2.28 -2.75
CA VAL A 101 -14.02 0.86 -3.13
C VAL A 101 -15.11 -0.03 -2.53
N VAL A 102 -15.42 0.14 -1.25
CA VAL A 102 -16.40 -0.69 -0.53
C VAL A 102 -17.80 -0.10 -0.61
N GLY A 103 -17.94 1.21 -0.79
CA GLY A 103 -19.21 1.91 -0.92
C GLY A 103 -19.90 2.12 0.43
N LYS A 104 -21.23 2.11 0.42
CA LYS A 104 -22.05 2.40 1.63
C LYS A 104 -21.82 1.44 2.79
N GLU A 105 -21.38 0.22 2.53
CA GLU A 105 -21.02 -0.75 3.56
C GLU A 105 -19.78 -0.33 4.35
N GLY A 106 -18.99 0.63 3.82
CA GLY A 106 -17.80 1.16 4.46
C GLY A 106 -18.06 1.86 5.80
N ASP A 107 -19.26 2.39 6.01
CA ASP A 107 -19.61 3.06 7.27
C ASP A 107 -19.91 2.06 8.41
N ASP A 108 -20.36 0.86 8.08
CA ASP A 108 -20.73 -0.20 9.03
C ASP A 108 -19.56 -1.18 9.30
N LEU A 109 -18.41 -0.98 8.68
CA LEU A 109 -17.26 -1.87 8.85
C LEU A 109 -16.74 -1.82 10.28
N SER A 110 -16.55 -3.00 10.86
CA SER A 110 -15.79 -3.14 12.10
C SER A 110 -14.33 -2.70 11.89
N ARG A 111 -13.63 -2.48 12.99
CA ARG A 111 -12.19 -2.16 12.96
C ARG A 111 -11.37 -3.20 12.16
N HIS A 112 -11.68 -4.47 12.35
CA HIS A 112 -10.99 -5.57 11.67
C HIS A 112 -11.33 -5.66 10.19
N ASP A 113 -12.60 -5.44 9.81
CA ASP A 113 -13.02 -5.44 8.41
C ASP A 113 -12.30 -4.34 7.63
N LYS A 114 -12.19 -3.13 8.19
CA LYS A 114 -11.45 -2.01 7.59
C LYS A 114 -10.00 -2.37 7.33
N TRP A 115 -9.34 -2.96 8.32
CA TRP A 115 -7.95 -3.38 8.21
C TRP A 115 -7.77 -4.46 7.14
N LEU A 116 -8.63 -5.46 7.12
CA LEU A 116 -8.62 -6.53 6.12
C LEU A 116 -8.89 -6.00 4.70
N CYS A 117 -9.85 -5.08 4.54
CA CYS A 117 -10.10 -4.44 3.25
C CYS A 117 -8.89 -3.64 2.76
N MET A 118 -8.15 -2.98 3.66
CA MET A 118 -6.96 -2.20 3.31
C MET A 118 -5.76 -3.08 2.94
N MET A 119 -5.58 -4.20 3.64
CA MET A 119 -4.40 -5.05 3.48
C MET A 119 -4.51 -6.09 2.37
N TYR A 120 -5.71 -6.41 1.95
CA TYR A 120 -5.95 -7.50 0.99
C TYR A 120 -5.60 -7.18 -0.45
N PRO A 121 -5.92 -5.97 -0.97
CA PRO A 121 -5.57 -5.64 -2.37
C PRO A 121 -4.10 -5.71 -2.64
#